data_6c6ea369742cf05308582843656ea058
#
_entry.id   6c6ea369742cf05308582843656ea058
#
_cell.length_a   1.000
_cell.length_b   1.000
_cell.length_c   1.000
_cell.angle_alpha   90.00
_cell.angle_beta   90.00
_cell.angle_gamma   90.00
#
_symmetry.space_group_name_H-M   'P 1'
#
loop_
_entity.id
_entity.type
_entity.pdbx_description
1 polymer ?
#
loop_
_entity_poly.entity_id
_entity_poly.type
_entity_poly.pdbx_seq_one_letter_code
_entity_poly.pdbx_strand_id
1 'polypeptide(L)'
;MTHEKYLIKNKLPGLSYVFTINGVELPVLDITHPGFISSIDENRLKKLIPYIEKNAEKNAEKFNKLPKYIKNYFVKHSFAMAELLQNETSFATGISTLMMKLGPNLIGKGKKRFWDRAVSKGFGSLLIRMRMRDISICQAEELIPLLKKSPEKSLCFINIAGGSACDSINALFLIQKENPSLLKNKKIEINVLDIDTYGPAFAEECINALKLPSNKFNELDISFRHINYDWNHTQKLLELLLERKEWLQICSSEGGLFEYCSDDVIIQNLKILYDNSPEDIIITGTLLHDIETIDAGFVAALKISTSIKPRLLGINGLKSIIENNKWKLYKTIERNPRYLVFSLKKDILK
;
A
#
# COMPACT_ATOMS: atom_id res chain seq x y z
N MET A 1 -1.34 -20.75 18.48
CA MET A 1 -0.02 -21.34 18.16
C MET A 1 1.04 -20.34 18.58
N THR A 2 1.88 -20.70 19.54
CA THR A 2 3.04 -19.89 19.94
C THR A 2 4.05 -19.94 18.80
N HIS A 3 4.05 -18.92 17.95
CA HIS A 3 5.10 -18.78 16.95
C HIS A 3 6.40 -18.46 17.71
N GLU A 4 7.37 -19.40 17.70
CA GLU A 4 8.74 -19.07 18.08
C GLU A 4 9.14 -17.78 17.34
N LYS A 5 9.64 -16.79 18.07
CA LYS A 5 10.06 -15.50 17.54
C LYS A 5 10.88 -15.70 16.26
N TYR A 6 10.34 -15.26 15.13
CA TYR A 6 10.99 -15.35 13.83
C TYR A 6 12.02 -14.21 13.72
N LEU A 7 13.23 -14.48 14.20
CA LEU A 7 14.33 -13.50 14.15
C LEU A 7 15.02 -13.53 12.78
N ILE A 8 15.38 -12.35 12.29
CA ILE A 8 16.24 -12.19 11.11
C ILE A 8 17.69 -12.24 11.59
N LYS A 9 18.41 -13.33 11.27
CA LYS A 9 19.80 -13.53 11.68
C LYS A 9 20.78 -12.53 11.02
N ASN A 10 20.56 -12.17 9.75
CA ASN A 10 21.41 -11.26 8.99
C ASN A 10 20.60 -10.02 8.61
N LYS A 11 20.59 -9.03 9.50
CA LYS A 11 19.96 -7.74 9.26
C LYS A 11 20.75 -6.95 8.22
N LEU A 12 20.03 -6.33 7.29
CA LEU A 12 20.66 -5.46 6.29
C LEU A 12 21.00 -4.11 6.95
N PRO A 13 22.22 -3.58 6.70
CA PRO A 13 22.57 -2.24 7.20
C PRO A 13 21.59 -1.17 6.69
N GLY A 14 21.27 -0.20 7.52
CA GLY A 14 20.41 0.93 7.15
C GLY A 14 18.91 0.64 7.17
N LEU A 15 18.48 -0.57 7.57
CA LEU A 15 17.07 -0.89 7.77
C LEU A 15 16.74 -1.02 9.27
N SER A 16 15.62 -0.46 9.67
CA SER A 16 14.99 -0.75 10.96
C SER A 16 14.19 -2.05 10.89
N TYR A 17 14.10 -2.76 12.02
CA TYR A 17 13.39 -4.05 12.13
C TYR A 17 12.45 -4.00 13.32
N VAL A 18 11.23 -4.50 13.12
CA VAL A 18 10.18 -4.52 14.14
C VAL A 18 9.46 -5.87 14.16
N PHE A 19 8.79 -6.16 15.26
CA PHE A 19 7.99 -7.37 15.41
C PHE A 19 6.54 -7.11 15.04
N THR A 20 5.96 -8.03 14.30
CA THR A 20 4.50 -8.12 14.18
C THR A 20 3.90 -8.59 15.53
N ILE A 21 2.61 -8.40 15.73
CA ILE A 21 1.88 -8.92 16.91
C ILE A 21 2.13 -10.42 17.10
N ASN A 22 2.28 -11.17 16.02
CA ASN A 22 2.53 -12.61 16.04
C ASN A 22 4.00 -12.98 16.30
N GLY A 23 4.87 -12.01 16.64
CA GLY A 23 6.27 -12.23 16.97
C GLY A 23 7.17 -12.51 15.77
N VAL A 24 6.74 -12.20 14.56
CA VAL A 24 7.56 -12.27 13.35
C VAL A 24 8.35 -10.97 13.19
N GLU A 25 9.68 -11.05 13.15
CA GLU A 25 10.51 -9.87 12.89
C GLU A 25 10.54 -9.56 11.40
N LEU A 26 10.17 -8.35 11.02
CA LEU A 26 10.18 -7.86 9.64
C LEU A 26 10.94 -6.53 9.55
N PRO A 27 11.58 -6.25 8.41
CA PRO A 27 12.16 -4.94 8.18
C PRO A 27 11.05 -3.91 7.92
N VAL A 28 11.27 -2.68 8.34
CA VAL A 28 10.50 -1.55 7.84
C VAL A 28 10.71 -1.44 6.35
N LEU A 29 9.63 -1.38 5.59
CA LEU A 29 9.72 -1.23 4.13
C LEU A 29 10.31 0.14 3.79
N ASP A 30 11.43 0.12 3.08
CA ASP A 30 12.14 1.31 2.63
C ASP A 30 12.45 1.20 1.13
N ILE A 31 11.71 1.94 0.32
CA ILE A 31 11.91 1.95 -1.14
C ILE A 31 13.17 2.68 -1.57
N THR A 32 13.81 3.44 -0.68
CA THR A 32 15.08 4.11 -0.95
C THR A 32 16.29 3.22 -0.68
N HIS A 33 16.08 2.07 -0.02
CA HIS A 33 17.15 1.12 0.29
C HIS A 33 17.60 0.35 -0.97
N PRO A 34 18.91 0.15 -1.21
CA PRO A 34 19.40 -0.55 -2.41
C PRO A 34 18.90 -1.99 -2.56
N GLY A 35 18.50 -2.62 -1.46
CA GLY A 35 17.89 -3.96 -1.47
C GLY A 35 16.45 -4.01 -1.98
N PHE A 36 15.77 -2.88 -2.08
CA PHE A 36 14.42 -2.82 -2.61
C PHE A 36 14.43 -2.87 -4.13
N ILE A 37 13.84 -3.93 -4.70
CA ILE A 37 13.76 -4.12 -6.16
C ILE A 37 12.30 -4.06 -6.60
N SER A 38 11.96 -3.02 -7.35
CA SER A 38 10.63 -2.79 -7.91
C SER A 38 10.64 -2.47 -9.40
N SER A 39 11.76 -2.69 -10.08
CA SER A 39 11.89 -2.49 -11.52
C SER A 39 12.12 -3.80 -12.24
N ILE A 40 11.64 -3.87 -13.45
CA ILE A 40 11.89 -4.94 -14.39
C ILE A 40 12.20 -4.29 -15.74
N ASP A 41 13.15 -4.86 -16.45
CA ASP A 41 13.46 -4.45 -17.81
C ASP A 41 12.24 -4.65 -18.72
N GLU A 42 11.92 -3.67 -19.58
CA GLU A 42 10.73 -3.69 -20.44
C GLU A 42 10.73 -4.88 -21.41
N ASN A 43 11.89 -5.26 -21.95
CA ASN A 43 12.00 -6.41 -22.84
C ASN A 43 11.71 -7.71 -22.09
N ARG A 44 12.14 -7.78 -20.81
CA ARG A 44 11.81 -8.90 -19.94
C ARG A 44 10.34 -8.92 -19.58
N LEU A 45 9.73 -7.75 -19.33
CA LEU A 45 8.30 -7.64 -19.09
C LEU A 45 7.48 -8.11 -20.29
N LYS A 46 7.79 -7.63 -21.49
CA LYS A 46 7.15 -8.04 -22.75
C LYS A 46 7.22 -9.55 -22.99
N LYS A 47 8.26 -10.23 -22.55
CA LYS A 47 8.40 -11.69 -22.64
C LYS A 47 7.64 -12.45 -21.55
N LEU A 48 7.59 -11.87 -20.33
CA LEU A 48 6.96 -12.51 -19.18
C LEU A 48 5.45 -12.47 -19.25
N ILE A 49 4.85 -11.39 -19.74
CA ILE A 49 3.38 -11.24 -19.79
C ILE A 49 2.75 -12.37 -20.58
N PRO A 50 3.09 -12.62 -21.86
CA PRO A 50 2.50 -13.72 -22.64
C PRO A 50 2.74 -15.12 -22.02
N TYR A 51 3.92 -15.31 -21.37
CA TYR A 51 4.20 -16.56 -20.67
C TYR A 51 3.28 -16.78 -19.47
N ILE A 52 3.04 -15.72 -18.68
CA ILE A 52 2.17 -15.76 -17.51
C ILE A 52 0.73 -15.98 -17.95
N GLU A 53 0.25 -15.27 -18.97
CA GLU A 53 -1.08 -15.44 -19.55
C GLU A 53 -1.34 -16.89 -19.94
N LYS A 54 -0.47 -17.45 -20.76
CA LYS A 54 -0.57 -18.84 -21.22
C LYS A 54 -0.59 -19.87 -20.08
N ASN A 55 0.05 -19.59 -18.96
CA ASN A 55 0.22 -20.54 -17.88
C ASN A 55 -0.61 -20.23 -16.63
N ALA A 56 -1.24 -19.05 -16.53
CA ALA A 56 -1.93 -18.60 -15.33
C ALA A 56 -3.07 -19.55 -14.92
N GLU A 57 -3.95 -19.90 -15.84
CA GLU A 57 -5.07 -20.80 -15.59
C GLU A 57 -4.60 -22.20 -15.18
N LYS A 58 -3.64 -22.75 -15.92
CA LYS A 58 -3.06 -24.06 -15.62
C LYS A 58 -2.37 -24.11 -14.26
N ASN A 59 -1.68 -23.02 -13.88
CA ASN A 59 -1.02 -22.92 -12.59
C ASN A 59 -2.04 -22.74 -11.45
N ALA A 60 -3.11 -21.97 -11.70
CA ALA A 60 -4.23 -21.82 -10.79
C ALA A 60 -4.92 -23.16 -10.51
N GLU A 61 -5.25 -23.90 -11.54
CA GLU A 61 -5.85 -25.21 -11.41
C GLU A 61 -4.96 -26.19 -10.65
N LYS A 62 -3.66 -26.23 -10.96
CA LYS A 62 -2.69 -27.06 -10.25
C LYS A 62 -2.64 -26.72 -8.77
N PHE A 63 -2.58 -25.42 -8.43
CA PHE A 63 -2.55 -24.96 -7.04
C PHE A 63 -3.86 -25.33 -6.30
N ASN A 64 -5.01 -25.13 -6.93
CA ASN A 64 -6.31 -25.46 -6.36
C ASN A 64 -6.47 -26.97 -6.12
N LYS A 65 -5.89 -27.81 -6.99
CA LYS A 65 -5.89 -29.28 -6.89
C LYS A 65 -4.85 -29.83 -5.92
N LEU A 66 -3.98 -28.98 -5.31
CA LEU A 66 -3.02 -29.44 -4.33
C LEU A 66 -3.71 -30.09 -3.14
N PRO A 67 -3.23 -31.29 -2.69
CA PRO A 67 -3.74 -31.95 -1.51
C PRO A 67 -3.69 -31.06 -0.27
N LYS A 68 -4.67 -31.23 0.62
CA LYS A 68 -4.80 -30.41 1.86
C LYS A 68 -3.52 -30.43 2.70
N TYR A 69 -2.82 -31.58 2.78
CA TYR A 69 -1.59 -31.69 3.55
C TYR A 69 -0.45 -30.84 2.97
N ILE A 70 -0.38 -30.67 1.63
CA ILE A 70 0.60 -29.77 1.00
C ILE A 70 0.24 -28.31 1.27
N LYS A 71 -1.04 -27.94 1.17
CA LYS A 71 -1.49 -26.57 1.55
C LYS A 71 -1.16 -26.28 3.01
N ASN A 72 -1.43 -27.22 3.92
CA ASN A 72 -1.09 -27.10 5.33
C ASN A 72 0.43 -26.98 5.57
N TYR A 73 1.25 -27.66 4.78
CA TYR A 73 2.69 -27.50 4.84
C TYR A 73 3.13 -26.08 4.48
N PHE A 74 2.57 -25.47 3.42
CA PHE A 74 2.86 -24.08 3.06
C PHE A 74 2.42 -23.10 4.17
N VAL A 75 1.21 -23.27 4.69
CA VAL A 75 0.69 -22.46 5.82
C VAL A 75 1.64 -22.52 7.03
N LYS A 76 2.16 -23.71 7.35
CA LYS A 76 3.08 -23.90 8.48
C LYS A 76 4.46 -23.26 8.26
N HIS A 77 4.93 -23.16 7.01
CA HIS A 77 6.32 -22.81 6.68
C HIS A 77 6.46 -21.50 5.92
N SER A 78 5.37 -20.77 5.68
CA SER A 78 5.37 -19.47 5.02
C SER A 78 4.35 -18.56 5.68
N PHE A 79 4.84 -17.44 6.18
CA PHE A 79 3.97 -16.39 6.75
C PHE A 79 3.04 -15.81 5.68
N ALA A 80 3.57 -15.51 4.49
CA ALA A 80 2.77 -15.00 3.38
C ALA A 80 1.67 -15.98 2.93
N MET A 81 1.98 -17.29 2.87
CA MET A 81 1.00 -18.30 2.50
C MET A 81 -0.03 -18.55 3.60
N ALA A 82 0.37 -18.46 4.87
CA ALA A 82 -0.56 -18.56 6.00
C ALA A 82 -1.61 -17.44 5.90
N GLU A 83 -1.18 -16.22 5.73
CA GLU A 83 -2.07 -15.06 5.58
C GLU A 83 -2.98 -15.15 4.34
N LEU A 84 -2.45 -15.64 3.21
CA LEU A 84 -3.22 -15.78 1.97
C LEU A 84 -4.24 -16.93 1.99
N LEU A 85 -3.93 -18.05 2.68
CA LEU A 85 -4.76 -19.25 2.66
C LEU A 85 -5.71 -19.36 3.86
N GLN A 86 -5.41 -18.69 4.97
CA GLN A 86 -6.25 -18.68 6.18
C GLN A 86 -7.13 -17.44 6.31
N ASN A 87 -6.93 -16.46 5.45
CA ASN A 87 -7.73 -15.25 5.45
C ASN A 87 -9.14 -15.56 4.92
N GLU A 88 -10.14 -15.45 5.78
CA GLU A 88 -11.55 -15.64 5.45
C GLU A 88 -12.20 -14.37 4.89
N THR A 89 -11.48 -13.24 4.88
CA THR A 89 -11.98 -11.97 4.36
C THR A 89 -11.89 -11.91 2.85
N SER A 90 -12.74 -11.09 2.24
CA SER A 90 -12.69 -10.80 0.79
C SER A 90 -11.54 -9.87 0.39
N PHE A 91 -10.73 -9.43 1.35
CA PHE A 91 -9.62 -8.49 1.14
C PHE A 91 -8.29 -9.11 1.53
N ALA A 92 -7.20 -8.67 0.90
CA ALA A 92 -5.86 -8.96 1.37
C ALA A 92 -5.55 -8.06 2.59
N THR A 93 -5.14 -8.65 3.71
CA THR A 93 -4.74 -7.86 4.89
C THR A 93 -3.48 -7.03 4.63
N GLY A 94 -3.31 -5.94 5.38
CA GLY A 94 -2.12 -5.10 5.29
C GLY A 94 -0.81 -5.87 5.47
N ILE A 95 -0.80 -6.89 6.34
CA ILE A 95 0.39 -7.74 6.57
C ILE A 95 0.62 -8.74 5.44
N SER A 96 -0.42 -9.34 4.85
CA SER A 96 -0.25 -10.27 3.73
C SER A 96 0.39 -9.57 2.52
N THR A 97 -0.06 -8.35 2.23
CA THR A 97 0.51 -7.54 1.15
C THR A 97 1.91 -7.03 1.49
N LEU A 98 2.23 -6.78 2.77
CA LEU A 98 3.54 -6.34 3.20
C LEU A 98 4.65 -7.31 2.80
N MET A 99 4.45 -8.63 2.97
CA MET A 99 5.43 -9.64 2.56
C MET A 99 5.73 -9.59 1.06
N MET A 100 4.73 -9.31 0.24
CA MET A 100 4.90 -9.12 -1.20
C MET A 100 5.65 -7.81 -1.52
N LYS A 101 5.33 -6.74 -0.77
CA LYS A 101 5.95 -5.42 -0.90
C LYS A 101 7.44 -5.43 -0.51
N LEU A 102 7.83 -6.18 0.53
CA LEU A 102 9.23 -6.27 0.96
C LEU A 102 10.16 -6.82 -0.13
N GLY A 103 9.70 -7.80 -0.88
CA GLY A 103 10.51 -8.45 -1.90
C GLY A 103 11.57 -9.40 -1.32
N PRO A 104 12.20 -10.22 -2.20
CA PRO A 104 13.02 -11.35 -1.76
C PRO A 104 14.31 -10.96 -1.06
N ASN A 105 14.83 -9.76 -1.30
CA ASN A 105 16.09 -9.31 -0.71
C ASN A 105 15.89 -8.79 0.71
N LEU A 106 14.77 -8.11 0.99
CA LEU A 106 14.49 -7.53 2.31
C LEU A 106 13.97 -8.56 3.31
N ILE A 107 13.32 -9.64 2.84
CA ILE A 107 12.80 -10.72 3.71
C ILE A 107 13.91 -11.45 4.48
N GLY A 108 15.16 -11.36 4.01
CA GLY A 108 16.29 -12.03 4.62
C GLY A 108 16.46 -13.49 4.16
N LYS A 109 17.59 -14.12 4.55
CA LYS A 109 17.94 -15.50 4.20
C LYS A 109 17.65 -16.44 5.36
N GLY A 110 17.28 -17.68 5.05
CA GLY A 110 17.04 -18.73 6.06
C GLY A 110 16.06 -19.80 5.58
N LYS A 111 16.15 -21.02 6.15
CA LYS A 111 15.25 -22.14 5.78
C LYS A 111 13.77 -21.78 6.02
N LYS A 112 13.47 -21.15 7.14
CA LYS A 112 12.10 -20.75 7.52
C LYS A 112 11.52 -19.65 6.61
N ARG A 113 12.35 -18.91 5.84
CA ARG A 113 11.93 -17.84 4.94
C ARG A 113 12.01 -18.19 3.46
N PHE A 114 12.32 -19.45 3.18
CA PHE A 114 12.47 -19.93 1.79
C PHE A 114 11.19 -19.70 0.98
N TRP A 115 10.05 -20.09 1.52
CA TRP A 115 8.76 -19.97 0.85
C TRP A 115 8.28 -18.53 0.77
N ASP A 116 8.48 -17.72 1.82
CA ASP A 116 8.17 -16.29 1.78
C ASP A 116 8.96 -15.57 0.69
N ARG A 117 10.24 -15.92 0.55
CA ARG A 117 11.06 -15.41 -0.55
C ARG A 117 10.60 -15.90 -1.91
N ALA A 118 10.14 -17.14 -2.02
CA ALA A 118 9.60 -17.67 -3.27
C ALA A 118 8.33 -16.92 -3.68
N VAL A 119 7.39 -16.68 -2.75
CA VAL A 119 6.19 -15.87 -2.98
C VAL A 119 6.58 -14.45 -3.39
N SER A 120 7.49 -13.81 -2.66
CA SER A 120 7.90 -12.43 -2.94
C SER A 120 8.68 -12.26 -4.24
N LYS A 121 9.29 -13.33 -4.78
CA LYS A 121 9.90 -13.35 -6.12
C LYS A 121 8.89 -13.41 -7.23
N GLY A 122 7.66 -13.82 -6.94
CA GLY A 122 6.59 -13.96 -7.92
C GLY A 122 6.31 -12.66 -8.66
N PHE A 123 5.86 -12.80 -9.90
CA PHE A 123 5.55 -11.65 -10.76
C PHE A 123 4.46 -10.77 -10.15
N GLY A 124 3.38 -11.34 -9.61
CA GLY A 124 2.35 -10.59 -8.92
C GLY A 124 2.89 -9.75 -7.74
N SER A 125 3.83 -10.30 -6.97
CA SER A 125 4.50 -9.57 -5.89
C SER A 125 5.38 -8.43 -6.42
N LEU A 126 6.02 -8.60 -7.58
CA LEU A 126 6.75 -7.52 -8.24
C LEU A 126 5.81 -6.36 -8.62
N LEU A 127 4.64 -6.66 -9.18
CA LEU A 127 3.66 -5.65 -9.56
C LEU A 127 3.13 -4.88 -8.33
N ILE A 128 2.92 -5.57 -7.20
CA ILE A 128 2.56 -4.92 -5.93
C ILE A 128 3.69 -4.01 -5.44
N ARG A 129 4.97 -4.39 -5.57
CA ARG A 129 6.10 -3.51 -5.25
C ARG A 129 6.19 -2.29 -6.15
N MET A 130 5.96 -2.46 -7.45
CA MET A 130 5.89 -1.34 -8.39
C MET A 130 4.78 -0.37 -8.00
N ARG A 131 3.57 -0.88 -7.72
CA ARG A 131 2.43 -0.10 -7.24
C ARG A 131 2.78 0.70 -5.98
N MET A 132 3.35 0.02 -4.97
CA MET A 132 3.76 0.63 -3.70
C MET A 132 4.79 1.75 -3.91
N ARG A 133 5.81 1.52 -4.74
CA ARG A 133 6.79 2.55 -5.09
C ARG A 133 6.14 3.75 -5.79
N ASP A 134 5.27 3.47 -6.75
CA ASP A 134 4.70 4.50 -7.60
C ASP A 134 3.72 5.40 -6.84
N ILE A 135 2.93 4.85 -5.90
CA ILE A 135 2.07 5.67 -5.06
C ILE A 135 2.88 6.52 -4.07
N SER A 136 3.96 5.98 -3.49
CA SER A 136 4.84 6.76 -2.60
C SER A 136 5.51 7.91 -3.34
N ILE A 137 5.97 7.67 -4.57
CA ILE A 137 6.53 8.73 -5.44
C ILE A 137 5.46 9.78 -5.75
N CYS A 138 4.26 9.34 -6.13
CA CYS A 138 3.15 10.24 -6.40
C CYS A 138 2.84 11.14 -5.21
N GLN A 139 2.75 10.58 -4.00
CA GLN A 139 2.53 11.34 -2.77
C GLN A 139 3.66 12.35 -2.51
N ALA A 140 4.91 11.94 -2.61
CA ALA A 140 6.06 12.82 -2.38
C ALA A 140 6.09 13.99 -3.38
N GLU A 141 5.90 13.70 -4.67
CA GLU A 141 5.89 14.71 -5.73
C GLU A 141 4.74 15.72 -5.59
N GLU A 142 3.58 15.28 -5.10
CA GLU A 142 2.43 16.16 -4.86
C GLU A 142 2.60 16.97 -3.56
N LEU A 143 3.21 16.39 -2.51
CA LEU A 143 3.41 17.06 -1.22
C LEU A 143 4.52 18.11 -1.26
N ILE A 144 5.62 17.90 -1.97
CA ILE A 144 6.77 18.82 -1.99
C ILE A 144 6.37 20.25 -2.35
N PRO A 145 5.56 20.50 -3.39
CA PRO A 145 5.10 21.87 -3.69
C PRO A 145 4.25 22.48 -2.58
N LEU A 146 3.38 21.70 -1.94
CA LEU A 146 2.52 22.17 -0.85
C LEU A 146 3.34 22.51 0.40
N LEU A 147 4.31 21.67 0.74
CA LEU A 147 5.21 21.92 1.87
C LEU A 147 6.06 23.17 1.67
N LYS A 148 6.47 23.46 0.43
CA LYS A 148 7.17 24.71 0.07
C LYS A 148 6.27 25.94 0.17
N LYS A 149 5.00 25.80 -0.23
CA LYS A 149 4.01 26.90 -0.21
C LYS A 149 3.55 27.26 1.21
N SER A 150 3.45 26.26 2.09
CA SER A 150 2.93 26.42 3.46
C SER A 150 3.89 25.78 4.48
N PRO A 151 5.08 26.38 4.66
CA PRO A 151 6.12 25.79 5.53
C PRO A 151 5.70 25.73 7.01
N GLU A 152 4.77 26.57 7.44
CA GLU A 152 4.27 26.66 8.82
C GLU A 152 3.22 25.59 9.16
N LYS A 153 2.54 25.05 8.15
CA LYS A 153 1.45 24.10 8.39
C LYS A 153 1.96 22.72 8.78
N SER A 154 1.30 22.08 9.70
CA SER A 154 1.44 20.65 10.05
C SER A 154 0.94 19.75 8.92
N LEU A 155 1.34 18.49 8.89
CA LEU A 155 1.03 17.54 7.82
C LEU A 155 0.22 16.36 8.35
N CYS A 156 -0.93 16.09 7.76
CA CYS A 156 -1.82 14.99 8.07
C CYS A 156 -1.92 14.03 6.89
N PHE A 157 -1.44 12.80 7.07
CA PHE A 157 -1.72 11.70 6.19
C PHE A 157 -3.00 10.99 6.62
N ILE A 158 -3.85 10.68 5.67
CA ILE A 158 -5.13 9.98 5.84
C ILE A 158 -5.10 8.75 4.94
N ASN A 159 -4.86 7.58 5.51
CA ASN A 159 -4.73 6.32 4.75
C ASN A 159 -6.00 5.49 4.89
N ILE A 160 -6.89 5.50 3.90
CA ILE A 160 -8.09 4.67 3.88
C ILE A 160 -7.73 3.25 3.44
N ALA A 161 -8.00 2.25 4.29
CA ALA A 161 -7.53 0.88 4.17
C ALA A 161 -5.99 0.82 4.05
N GLY A 162 -5.32 1.62 4.87
CA GLY A 162 -3.88 1.88 4.77
C GLY A 162 -3.00 0.76 5.31
N GLY A 163 -3.56 -0.21 6.02
CA GLY A 163 -2.84 -1.33 6.58
C GLY A 163 -1.57 -0.90 7.33
N SER A 164 -0.40 -1.23 6.80
CA SER A 164 0.90 -0.90 7.40
C SER A 164 1.46 0.48 7.02
N ALA A 165 0.65 1.39 6.46
CA ALA A 165 1.01 2.76 6.09
C ALA A 165 2.31 2.90 5.26
N CYS A 166 2.64 1.87 4.50
CA CYS A 166 3.91 1.83 3.76
C CYS A 166 4.07 2.97 2.76
N ASP A 167 2.98 3.39 2.12
CA ASP A 167 2.95 4.49 1.15
C ASP A 167 3.35 5.82 1.79
N SER A 168 2.72 6.19 2.90
CA SER A 168 3.00 7.44 3.63
C SER A 168 4.39 7.45 4.26
N ILE A 169 4.82 6.34 4.88
CA ILE A 169 6.17 6.22 5.44
C ILE A 169 7.22 6.40 4.33
N ASN A 170 7.00 5.81 3.17
CA ASN A 170 7.94 5.89 2.06
C ASN A 170 7.87 7.22 1.32
N ALA A 171 6.72 7.90 1.28
CA ALA A 171 6.63 9.29 0.82
C ALA A 171 7.50 10.20 1.69
N LEU A 172 7.46 10.04 3.03
CA LEU A 172 8.32 10.79 3.95
C LEU A 172 9.81 10.47 3.73
N PHE A 173 10.19 9.21 3.48
CA PHE A 173 11.59 8.87 3.15
C PHE A 173 12.06 9.56 1.88
N LEU A 174 11.21 9.65 0.85
CA LEU A 174 11.54 10.34 -0.40
C LEU A 174 11.71 11.85 -0.18
N ILE A 175 10.76 12.49 0.54
CA ILE A 175 10.82 13.91 0.85
C ILE A 175 12.08 14.22 1.68
N GLN A 176 12.36 13.42 2.70
CA GLN A 176 13.53 13.59 3.56
C GLN A 176 14.84 13.40 2.78
N LYS A 177 14.88 12.47 1.83
CA LYS A 177 16.05 12.26 0.97
C LYS A 177 16.28 13.43 0.01
N GLU A 178 15.22 13.99 -0.56
CA GLU A 178 15.30 15.08 -1.56
C GLU A 178 15.49 16.44 -0.89
N ASN A 179 14.70 16.72 0.14
CA ASN A 179 14.73 18.00 0.84
C ASN A 179 14.31 17.85 2.31
N PRO A 180 15.24 17.48 3.22
CA PRO A 180 14.93 17.23 4.63
C PRO A 180 14.39 18.44 5.36
N SER A 181 14.72 19.67 4.92
CA SER A 181 14.25 20.89 5.56
C SER A 181 12.73 21.07 5.49
N LEU A 182 12.06 20.47 4.50
CA LEU A 182 10.61 20.56 4.34
C LEU A 182 9.83 19.87 5.46
N LEU A 183 10.43 18.89 6.14
CA LEU A 183 9.81 18.14 7.25
C LEU A 183 10.26 18.66 8.62
N LYS A 184 11.29 19.50 8.67
CA LYS A 184 11.85 19.98 9.94
C LYS A 184 10.86 20.91 10.65
N ASN A 185 10.75 20.73 11.97
CA ASN A 185 9.88 21.52 12.85
C ASN A 185 8.37 21.46 12.50
N LYS A 186 7.95 20.42 11.75
CA LYS A 186 6.55 20.17 11.45
C LYS A 186 6.00 19.07 12.32
N LYS A 187 4.78 19.24 12.80
CA LYS A 187 4.00 18.11 13.31
C LYS A 187 3.49 17.30 12.13
N ILE A 188 3.78 16.01 12.15
CA ILE A 188 3.37 15.05 11.11
C ILE A 188 2.51 14.00 11.79
N GLU A 189 1.36 13.73 11.24
CA GLU A 189 0.49 12.67 11.74
C GLU A 189 0.12 11.71 10.61
N ILE A 190 0.32 10.41 10.84
CA ILE A 190 -0.14 9.36 9.94
C ILE A 190 -1.35 8.72 10.59
N ASN A 191 -2.53 8.92 9.98
CA ASN A 191 -3.79 8.32 10.39
C ASN A 191 -4.13 7.17 9.45
N VAL A 192 -4.20 5.96 9.98
CA VAL A 192 -4.65 4.78 9.24
C VAL A 192 -6.09 4.48 9.61
N LEU A 193 -6.96 4.63 8.62
CA LEU A 193 -8.39 4.33 8.69
C LEU A 193 -8.59 2.92 8.14
N ASP A 194 -8.62 1.91 9.00
CA ASP A 194 -8.68 0.51 8.59
C ASP A 194 -9.51 -0.30 9.59
N ILE A 195 -10.25 -1.28 9.09
CA ILE A 195 -10.94 -2.27 9.93
C ILE A 195 -9.97 -3.32 10.47
N ASP A 196 -8.87 -3.58 9.73
CA ASP A 196 -7.77 -4.44 10.18
C ASP A 196 -7.00 -3.77 11.33
N THR A 197 -6.58 -4.57 12.29
CA THR A 197 -5.76 -4.11 13.42
C THR A 197 -4.30 -4.52 13.31
N TYR A 198 -3.99 -5.56 12.54
CA TYR A 198 -2.63 -6.11 12.44
C TYR A 198 -1.68 -5.22 11.64
N GLY A 199 -2.16 -4.72 10.49
CA GLY A 199 -1.41 -3.79 9.66
C GLY A 199 -1.09 -2.49 10.39
N PRO A 200 -2.09 -1.79 10.95
CA PRO A 200 -1.88 -0.57 11.73
C PRO A 200 -0.96 -0.75 12.94
N ALA A 201 -1.11 -1.83 13.71
CA ALA A 201 -0.21 -2.09 14.83
C ALA A 201 1.25 -2.28 14.39
N PHE A 202 1.48 -2.92 13.24
CA PHE A 202 2.83 -3.01 12.67
C PHE A 202 3.34 -1.63 12.20
N ALA A 203 2.47 -0.78 11.63
CA ALA A 203 2.83 0.58 11.23
C ALA A 203 3.26 1.43 12.43
N GLU A 204 2.56 1.34 13.55
CA GLU A 204 2.90 2.03 14.80
C GLU A 204 4.30 1.63 15.27
N GLU A 205 4.59 0.34 15.32
CA GLU A 205 5.91 -0.16 15.66
C GLU A 205 6.99 0.31 14.67
N CYS A 206 6.67 0.39 13.36
CA CYS A 206 7.58 0.97 12.38
C CYS A 206 7.92 2.43 12.68
N ILE A 207 6.91 3.26 12.95
CA ILE A 207 7.12 4.67 13.32
C ILE A 207 7.95 4.78 14.59
N ASN A 208 7.63 4.01 15.64
CA ASN A 208 8.38 4.00 16.89
C ASN A 208 9.86 3.63 16.67
N ALA A 209 10.11 2.59 15.88
CA ALA A 209 11.48 2.18 15.54
C ALA A 209 12.23 3.25 14.73
N LEU A 210 11.55 3.92 13.79
CA LEU A 210 12.16 4.96 12.95
C LEU A 210 12.49 6.24 13.74
N LYS A 211 11.84 6.50 14.86
CA LYS A 211 12.11 7.63 15.76
C LYS A 211 13.31 7.39 16.69
N LEU A 212 13.79 6.16 16.82
CA LEU A 212 14.95 5.88 17.68
C LEU A 212 16.20 6.63 17.18
N PRO A 213 17.15 6.93 18.10
CA PRO A 213 18.40 7.59 17.73
C PRO A 213 19.10 6.92 16.55
N SER A 214 19.63 7.70 15.63
CA SER A 214 20.31 7.26 14.40
C SER A 214 19.40 6.64 13.32
N ASN A 215 18.10 6.55 13.55
CA ASN A 215 17.14 6.11 12.53
C ASN A 215 16.55 7.30 11.76
N LYS A 216 15.85 7.01 10.66
CA LYS A 216 15.46 8.02 9.65
C LYS A 216 14.55 9.13 10.18
N PHE A 217 13.70 8.87 11.17
CA PHE A 217 12.75 9.85 11.70
C PHE A 217 13.13 10.37 13.10
N ASN A 218 14.38 10.19 13.53
CA ASN A 218 14.82 10.61 14.87
C ASN A 218 14.63 12.11 15.13
N GLU A 219 14.67 12.95 14.10
CA GLU A 219 14.49 14.40 14.21
C GLU A 219 13.09 14.89 13.82
N LEU A 220 12.17 13.98 13.47
CA LEU A 220 10.81 14.33 13.08
C LEU A 220 9.84 14.28 14.26
N ASP A 221 8.99 15.31 14.38
CA ASP A 221 7.81 15.28 15.26
C ASP A 221 6.68 14.53 14.55
N ILE A 222 6.78 13.19 14.59
CA ILE A 222 5.85 12.30 13.91
C ILE A 222 5.07 11.46 14.92
N SER A 223 3.76 11.36 14.70
CA SER A 223 2.82 10.51 15.45
C SER A 223 2.05 9.59 14.53
N PHE A 224 1.52 8.52 15.11
CA PHE A 224 0.69 7.53 14.42
C PHE A 224 -0.65 7.36 15.15
N ARG A 225 -1.73 7.20 14.38
CA ARG A 225 -3.06 6.94 14.92
C ARG A 225 -3.77 5.90 14.07
N HIS A 226 -4.24 4.80 14.67
CA HIS A 226 -5.16 3.87 14.05
C HIS A 226 -6.60 4.27 14.39
N ILE A 227 -7.43 4.38 13.38
CA ILE A 227 -8.87 4.62 13.49
C ILE A 227 -9.58 3.40 12.91
N ASN A 228 -10.27 2.61 13.76
CA ASN A 228 -11.08 1.51 13.28
C ASN A 228 -12.19 2.08 12.39
N TYR A 229 -12.10 1.87 11.09
CA TYR A 229 -12.90 2.53 10.08
C TYR A 229 -13.48 1.55 9.07
N ASP A 230 -14.79 1.55 8.98
CA ASP A 230 -15.52 0.93 7.87
C ASP A 230 -15.90 2.03 6.88
N TRP A 231 -15.42 1.93 5.65
CA TRP A 231 -15.65 2.91 4.57
C TRP A 231 -17.11 3.08 4.16
N ASN A 232 -18.01 2.18 4.60
CA ASN A 232 -19.46 2.35 4.47
C ASN A 232 -20.04 3.37 5.46
N HIS A 233 -19.27 3.76 6.49
CA HIS A 233 -19.69 4.66 7.58
C HIS A 233 -18.66 5.79 7.76
N THR A 234 -18.86 6.89 7.04
CA THR A 234 -17.86 7.96 6.90
C THR A 234 -17.71 8.91 8.08
N GLN A 235 -18.45 8.71 9.19
CA GLN A 235 -18.43 9.60 10.34
C GLN A 235 -17.04 9.83 10.94
N LYS A 236 -16.25 8.79 11.11
CA LYS A 236 -14.90 8.91 11.67
C LYS A 236 -13.92 9.62 10.73
N LEU A 237 -14.11 9.49 9.41
CA LEU A 237 -13.36 10.27 8.44
C LEU A 237 -13.72 11.76 8.56
N LEU A 238 -15.00 12.09 8.66
CA LEU A 238 -15.47 13.47 8.89
C LEU A 238 -14.84 14.07 10.15
N GLU A 239 -14.88 13.35 11.27
CA GLU A 239 -14.30 13.79 12.56
C GLU A 239 -12.82 14.11 12.42
N LEU A 240 -12.04 13.23 11.77
CA LEU A 240 -10.61 13.45 11.51
C LEU A 240 -10.37 14.69 10.65
N LEU A 241 -11.15 14.88 9.57
CA LEU A 241 -11.01 16.04 8.68
C LEU A 241 -11.24 17.35 9.43
N LEU A 242 -12.28 17.40 10.27
CA LEU A 242 -12.60 18.57 11.10
C LEU A 242 -11.53 18.82 12.17
N GLU A 243 -11.01 17.77 12.83
CA GLU A 243 -9.90 17.88 13.80
C GLU A 243 -8.61 18.45 13.17
N ARG A 244 -8.37 18.21 11.89
CA ARG A 244 -7.12 18.57 11.17
C ARG A 244 -7.36 19.60 10.07
N LYS A 245 -8.43 20.39 10.16
CA LYS A 245 -8.87 21.34 9.14
C LYS A 245 -7.77 22.33 8.71
N GLU A 246 -6.93 22.77 9.62
CA GLU A 246 -5.87 23.76 9.36
C GLU A 246 -4.54 23.12 8.88
N TRP A 247 -4.47 21.79 8.82
CA TRP A 247 -3.29 21.08 8.40
C TRP A 247 -3.25 20.90 6.88
N LEU A 248 -2.05 20.74 6.33
CA LEU A 248 -1.91 20.15 5.00
C LEU A 248 -2.41 18.70 5.05
N GLN A 249 -3.29 18.34 4.14
CA GLN A 249 -3.89 17.00 4.14
C GLN A 249 -3.57 16.29 2.83
N ILE A 250 -3.17 15.02 2.95
CA ILE A 250 -3.09 14.08 1.84
C ILE A 250 -3.84 12.82 2.22
N CYS A 251 -4.80 12.43 1.38
CA CYS A 251 -5.52 11.18 1.54
C CYS A 251 -4.95 10.14 0.58
N SER A 252 -4.80 8.91 1.02
CA SER A 252 -4.38 7.80 0.16
C SER A 252 -5.24 6.56 0.36
N SER A 253 -5.34 5.76 -0.69
CA SER A 253 -5.85 4.39 -0.62
C SER A 253 -5.07 3.49 -1.55
N GLU A 254 -4.08 2.78 -0.99
CA GLU A 254 -3.21 1.85 -1.71
C GLU A 254 -3.74 0.43 -1.58
N GLY A 255 -4.43 -0.05 -2.62
CA GLY A 255 -5.01 -1.40 -2.63
C GLY A 255 -6.26 -1.54 -1.76
N GLY A 256 -7.04 -0.48 -1.61
CA GLY A 256 -8.21 -0.44 -0.72
C GLY A 256 -9.46 0.08 -1.42
N LEU A 257 -9.90 1.29 -1.06
CA LEU A 257 -11.20 1.88 -1.42
C LEU A 257 -11.57 1.72 -2.92
N PHE A 258 -10.65 2.08 -3.81
CA PHE A 258 -10.90 2.06 -5.27
C PHE A 258 -10.83 0.66 -5.88
N GLU A 259 -10.27 -0.31 -5.18
CA GLU A 259 -10.11 -1.68 -5.68
C GLU A 259 -11.23 -2.61 -5.20
N TYR A 260 -11.94 -2.26 -4.13
CA TYR A 260 -12.91 -3.18 -3.50
C TYR A 260 -14.31 -2.60 -3.33
N CYS A 261 -14.47 -1.28 -3.27
CA CYS A 261 -15.77 -0.68 -2.99
C CYS A 261 -16.64 -0.49 -4.23
N SER A 262 -17.95 -0.42 -4.02
CA SER A 262 -18.90 0.03 -5.04
C SER A 262 -18.71 1.52 -5.36
N ASP A 263 -19.23 1.98 -6.49
CA ASP A 263 -19.18 3.39 -6.88
C ASP A 263 -19.81 4.28 -5.81
N ASP A 264 -20.96 3.90 -5.25
CA ASP A 264 -21.65 4.69 -4.20
C ASP A 264 -20.77 4.89 -2.97
N VAL A 265 -20.06 3.86 -2.52
CA VAL A 265 -19.15 3.95 -1.36
C VAL A 265 -17.96 4.85 -1.69
N ILE A 266 -17.38 4.73 -2.88
CA ILE A 266 -16.29 5.62 -3.32
C ILE A 266 -16.78 7.06 -3.36
N ILE A 267 -17.94 7.32 -3.99
CA ILE A 267 -18.57 8.63 -4.10
C ILE A 267 -18.82 9.23 -2.73
N GLN A 268 -19.38 8.45 -1.78
CA GLN A 268 -19.63 8.92 -0.43
C GLN A 268 -18.35 9.35 0.29
N ASN A 269 -17.27 8.57 0.21
CA ASN A 269 -15.98 8.93 0.80
C ASN A 269 -15.39 10.18 0.13
N LEU A 270 -15.42 10.25 -1.21
CA LEU A 270 -14.94 11.40 -1.97
C LEU A 270 -15.73 12.67 -1.63
N LYS A 271 -17.05 12.55 -1.44
CA LYS A 271 -17.91 13.70 -1.04
C LYS A 271 -17.53 14.23 0.34
N ILE A 272 -17.34 13.37 1.33
CA ILE A 272 -16.90 13.78 2.68
C ILE A 272 -15.53 14.48 2.61
N LEU A 273 -14.59 13.93 1.86
CA LEU A 273 -13.28 14.54 1.63
C LEU A 273 -13.42 15.89 0.93
N TYR A 274 -14.29 16.01 -0.08
CA TYR A 274 -14.48 17.28 -0.78
C TYR A 274 -15.04 18.38 0.13
N ASP A 275 -16.10 18.06 0.86
CA ASP A 275 -16.85 19.06 1.62
C ASP A 275 -16.11 19.52 2.90
N ASN A 276 -15.21 18.71 3.47
CA ASN A 276 -14.67 18.92 4.82
C ASN A 276 -13.13 19.04 4.91
N SER A 277 -12.43 18.96 3.81
CA SER A 277 -10.97 19.16 3.79
C SER A 277 -10.56 20.53 3.23
N PRO A 278 -9.30 20.97 3.43
CA PRO A 278 -8.75 22.15 2.78
C PRO A 278 -8.87 22.09 1.25
N GLU A 279 -8.85 23.26 0.59
CA GLU A 279 -8.92 23.36 -0.87
C GLU A 279 -7.77 22.66 -1.58
N ASP A 280 -6.60 22.64 -0.95
CA ASP A 280 -5.36 22.08 -1.47
C ASP A 280 -5.13 20.61 -1.09
N ILE A 281 -6.15 19.93 -0.56
CA ILE A 281 -6.07 18.47 -0.31
C ILE A 281 -5.72 17.72 -1.58
N ILE A 282 -4.89 16.69 -1.42
CA ILE A 282 -4.56 15.76 -2.49
C ILE A 282 -5.11 14.38 -2.12
N ILE A 283 -5.72 13.70 -3.07
CA ILE A 283 -6.05 12.29 -2.95
C ILE A 283 -5.14 11.51 -3.88
N THR A 284 -4.50 10.47 -3.38
CA THR A 284 -3.76 9.49 -4.17
C THR A 284 -4.42 8.13 -4.02
N GLY A 285 -4.40 7.36 -5.09
CA GLY A 285 -5.00 6.03 -5.04
C GLY A 285 -4.41 5.09 -6.06
N THR A 286 -4.77 3.83 -5.90
CA THR A 286 -4.45 2.77 -6.85
C THR A 286 -5.73 2.09 -7.30
N LEU A 287 -5.73 1.62 -8.54
CA LEU A 287 -6.80 0.80 -9.09
C LEU A 287 -6.21 -0.21 -10.09
N LEU A 288 -6.96 -1.27 -10.36
CA LEU A 288 -6.63 -2.17 -11.44
C LEU A 288 -7.10 -1.57 -12.76
N HIS A 289 -6.34 -1.83 -13.82
CA HIS A 289 -6.80 -1.55 -15.18
C HIS A 289 -8.15 -2.20 -15.43
N ASP A 290 -8.95 -1.64 -16.34
CA ASP A 290 -10.20 -2.24 -16.79
C ASP A 290 -9.94 -3.49 -17.65
N ILE A 291 -11.02 -4.22 -17.93
CA ILE A 291 -10.93 -5.50 -18.65
C ILE A 291 -10.43 -5.33 -20.09
N GLU A 292 -10.56 -4.13 -20.67
CA GLU A 292 -10.12 -3.84 -22.04
C GLU A 292 -8.61 -3.58 -22.10
N THR A 293 -8.03 -3.08 -21.01
CA THR A 293 -6.61 -2.72 -20.94
C THR A 293 -5.77 -3.71 -20.14
N ILE A 294 -6.41 -4.58 -19.32
CA ILE A 294 -5.72 -5.63 -18.58
C ILE A 294 -5.62 -6.91 -19.41
N ASP A 295 -4.42 -7.47 -19.45
CA ASP A 295 -4.21 -8.75 -20.14
C ASP A 295 -5.02 -9.89 -19.51
N ALA A 296 -5.57 -10.77 -20.33
CA ALA A 296 -6.41 -11.91 -19.92
C ALA A 296 -5.71 -12.81 -18.88
N GLY A 297 -4.40 -12.95 -18.95
CA GLY A 297 -3.61 -13.71 -17.98
C GLY A 297 -3.61 -13.08 -16.58
N PHE A 298 -3.71 -11.76 -16.47
CA PHE A 298 -3.88 -11.10 -15.18
C PHE A 298 -5.27 -11.31 -14.60
N VAL A 299 -6.30 -11.32 -15.46
CA VAL A 299 -7.66 -11.68 -15.06
C VAL A 299 -7.70 -13.12 -14.53
N ALA A 300 -7.04 -14.05 -15.21
CA ALA A 300 -6.92 -15.44 -14.76
C ALA A 300 -6.16 -15.55 -13.42
N ALA A 301 -5.09 -14.77 -13.24
CA ALA A 301 -4.34 -14.74 -11.99
C ALA A 301 -5.14 -14.19 -10.79
N LEU A 302 -6.09 -13.29 -11.03
CA LEU A 302 -7.03 -12.80 -10.00
C LEU A 302 -7.99 -13.91 -9.54
N LYS A 303 -8.33 -14.86 -10.41
CA LYS A 303 -9.20 -15.99 -10.07
C LYS A 303 -8.53 -17.07 -9.21
N ILE A 304 -7.19 -17.02 -9.05
CA ILE A 304 -6.45 -17.97 -8.19
C ILE A 304 -6.78 -17.77 -6.72
N SER A 305 -6.98 -16.53 -6.30
CA SER A 305 -7.44 -16.20 -4.96
C SER A 305 -8.96 -16.31 -4.92
N THR A 306 -9.47 -17.37 -4.34
CA THR A 306 -10.90 -17.69 -4.34
C THR A 306 -11.77 -16.72 -3.54
N SER A 307 -11.16 -15.98 -2.59
CA SER A 307 -11.87 -15.05 -1.69
C SER A 307 -11.68 -13.58 -2.07
N ILE A 308 -10.52 -13.20 -2.62
CA ILE A 308 -10.18 -11.80 -2.93
C ILE A 308 -10.66 -11.46 -4.35
N LYS A 309 -11.62 -10.55 -4.46
CA LYS A 309 -12.20 -10.12 -5.75
C LYS A 309 -12.09 -8.60 -5.91
N PRO A 310 -10.90 -8.08 -6.23
CA PRO A 310 -10.79 -6.67 -6.56
C PRO A 310 -11.52 -6.38 -7.88
N ARG A 311 -12.08 -5.20 -7.98
CA ARG A 311 -12.78 -4.74 -9.18
C ARG A 311 -11.81 -4.20 -10.23
N LEU A 312 -12.15 -4.36 -11.49
CA LEU A 312 -11.42 -3.81 -12.63
C LEU A 312 -12.04 -2.47 -13.01
N LEU A 313 -11.80 -1.44 -12.19
CA LEU A 313 -12.40 -0.13 -12.36
C LEU A 313 -11.85 0.60 -13.58
N GLY A 314 -10.55 0.49 -13.79
CA GLY A 314 -9.85 1.21 -14.85
C GLY A 314 -9.93 2.73 -14.74
N ILE A 315 -9.21 3.40 -15.63
CA ILE A 315 -9.20 4.87 -15.65
C ILE A 315 -10.57 5.45 -16.08
N ASN A 316 -11.29 4.76 -16.95
CA ASN A 316 -12.60 5.21 -17.44
C ASN A 316 -13.66 5.15 -16.33
N GLY A 317 -13.65 4.08 -15.55
CA GLY A 317 -14.53 3.97 -14.37
C GLY A 317 -14.22 5.04 -13.33
N LEU A 318 -12.94 5.33 -13.06
CA LEU A 318 -12.56 6.41 -12.17
C LEU A 318 -13.06 7.77 -12.68
N LYS A 319 -12.85 8.08 -13.97
CA LYS A 319 -13.34 9.32 -14.58
C LYS A 319 -14.85 9.50 -14.42
N SER A 320 -15.62 8.44 -14.68
CA SER A 320 -17.09 8.46 -14.50
C SER A 320 -17.49 8.79 -13.04
N ILE A 321 -16.76 8.26 -12.06
CA ILE A 321 -17.01 8.53 -10.63
C ILE A 321 -16.69 9.99 -10.28
N ILE A 322 -15.55 10.53 -10.74
CA ILE A 322 -15.08 11.85 -10.30
C ILE A 322 -15.76 13.00 -11.03
N GLU A 323 -16.18 12.83 -12.29
CA GLU A 323 -16.84 13.87 -13.10
C GLU A 323 -18.04 14.48 -12.39
N ASN A 324 -18.83 13.66 -11.70
CA ASN A 324 -20.01 14.11 -10.97
C ASN A 324 -19.74 14.57 -9.52
N ASN A 325 -18.48 14.48 -9.07
CA ASN A 325 -18.10 14.71 -7.67
C ASN A 325 -17.10 15.86 -7.48
N LYS A 326 -16.95 16.74 -8.46
CA LYS A 326 -16.10 17.95 -8.42
C LYS A 326 -14.61 17.66 -8.13
N TRP A 327 -14.16 16.44 -8.45
CA TRP A 327 -12.76 16.07 -8.40
C TRP A 327 -12.17 16.11 -9.82
N LYS A 328 -10.93 16.53 -9.92
CA LYS A 328 -10.18 16.51 -11.16
C LYS A 328 -9.06 15.49 -11.08
N LEU A 329 -8.96 14.63 -12.07
CA LEU A 329 -7.80 13.77 -12.26
C LEU A 329 -6.61 14.65 -12.64
N TYR A 330 -5.59 14.64 -11.76
CA TYR A 330 -4.44 15.53 -11.92
C TYR A 330 -3.23 14.81 -12.51
N LYS A 331 -2.98 13.56 -12.06
CA LYS A 331 -1.85 12.76 -12.50
C LYS A 331 -2.22 11.29 -12.59
N THR A 332 -1.60 10.58 -13.55
CA THR A 332 -1.61 9.11 -13.64
C THR A 332 -0.21 8.56 -13.82
N ILE A 333 0.06 7.38 -13.27
CA ILE A 333 1.27 6.59 -13.50
C ILE A 333 0.82 5.20 -13.92
N GLU A 334 1.08 4.85 -15.19
CA GLU A 334 0.53 3.67 -15.88
C GLU A 334 1.58 2.62 -16.28
N ARG A 335 2.82 2.76 -15.83
CA ARG A 335 3.92 1.85 -16.17
C ARG A 335 3.79 0.43 -15.60
N ASN A 336 2.85 0.23 -14.67
CA ASN A 336 2.56 -1.08 -14.11
C ASN A 336 1.47 -1.75 -14.95
N PRO A 337 1.69 -2.96 -15.49
CA PRO A 337 0.72 -3.59 -16.39
C PRO A 337 -0.58 -4.01 -15.72
N ARG A 338 -0.65 -4.02 -14.40
CA ARG A 338 -1.84 -4.41 -13.63
C ARG A 338 -2.49 -3.26 -12.89
N TYR A 339 -1.69 -2.32 -12.41
CA TYR A 339 -2.14 -1.25 -11.53
C TYR A 339 -1.85 0.12 -12.13
N LEU A 340 -2.79 1.00 -11.97
CA LEU A 340 -2.66 2.42 -12.24
C LEU A 340 -2.61 3.15 -10.90
N VAL A 341 -1.70 4.12 -10.79
CA VAL A 341 -1.65 5.09 -9.68
C VAL A 341 -2.16 6.42 -10.18
N PHE A 342 -2.94 7.11 -9.37
CA PHE A 342 -3.49 8.42 -9.73
C PHE A 342 -3.42 9.40 -8.57
N SER A 343 -3.53 10.70 -8.90
CA SER A 343 -3.85 11.75 -7.95
C SER A 343 -5.06 12.57 -8.39
N LEU A 344 -5.88 12.99 -7.41
CA LEU A 344 -7.02 13.88 -7.58
C LEU A 344 -6.79 15.15 -6.79
N LYS A 345 -7.30 16.26 -7.34
CA LYS A 345 -7.40 17.57 -6.67
C LYS A 345 -8.84 18.09 -6.79
N LYS A 346 -9.25 18.95 -5.88
CA LYS A 346 -10.55 19.62 -5.99
C LYS A 346 -10.60 20.41 -7.30
N ASP A 347 -11.70 20.26 -8.04
CA ASP A 347 -11.99 21.14 -9.17
C ASP A 347 -12.60 22.43 -8.63
N ILE A 348 -11.74 23.39 -8.35
CA ILE A 348 -12.16 24.72 -7.93
C ILE A 348 -12.42 25.49 -9.21
N LEU A 349 -13.69 25.53 -9.62
CA LEU A 349 -14.13 26.40 -10.70
C LEU A 349 -13.70 27.82 -10.33
N LYS A 350 -12.80 28.41 -11.10
CA LYS A 350 -12.38 29.79 -11.00
C LYS A 350 -13.52 30.73 -11.41
#